data_0918843e56a99aed0cfd99822f478668
#
_entry.id   0918843e56a99aed0cfd99822f478668
#
_cell.length_a   1.000
_cell.length_b   1.000
_cell.length_c   1.000
_cell.angle_alpha   90.00
_cell.angle_beta   90.00
_cell.angle_gamma   90.00
#
_symmetry.space_group_name_H-M   'P 1'
#
loop_
_entity.id
_entity.type
_entity.pdbx_description
1 polymer ?
#
loop_
_entity_poly.entity_id
_entity_poly.type
_entity_poly.pdbx_seq_one_letter_code
_entity_poly.pdbx_strand_id
1 'polypeptide(L)'
;GYIPTTKDGWKIKSGTVSIKAGKYYVSVLVEIPDTKIADKSNYGMGIDLGLKYLAIVSNGKTYKNINKSARVKKLEKKLRRVQRCLSRKYENLKKGESTQKNIQKQKLKVQKLHHKIDNIRTDYINKSITEIVKTKPSYITIEDLNVSGMMKNRHLSKAVASQKFYEFRTKLKAKCDENGIELRVVD
;
A
#
# COMPACT_ATOMS: atom_id res chain seq x y z
N GLY A 1 6.66 -22.42 -6.06
CA GLY A 1 7.21 -21.18 -6.60
C GLY A 1 8.71 -21.14 -6.39
N TYR A 2 9.46 -20.68 -7.36
CA TYR A 2 10.91 -20.51 -7.25
C TYR A 2 11.20 -19.35 -6.30
N ILE A 3 11.95 -19.59 -5.24
CA ILE A 3 12.58 -18.53 -4.45
C ILE A 3 13.84 -18.16 -5.25
N PRO A 4 13.96 -16.93 -5.76
CA PRO A 4 15.17 -16.52 -6.45
C PRO A 4 16.30 -16.61 -5.44
N THR A 5 17.05 -17.68 -5.51
CA THR A 5 18.28 -17.84 -4.77
C THR A 5 19.32 -16.99 -5.46
N THR A 6 19.63 -15.89 -4.80
CA THR A 6 20.93 -15.26 -4.81
C THR A 6 21.57 -15.04 -6.18
N LYS A 7 21.40 -13.83 -6.67
CA LYS A 7 22.45 -13.23 -7.49
C LYS A 7 23.75 -13.26 -6.68
N ASP A 8 24.87 -13.35 -7.35
CA ASP A 8 26.19 -13.36 -6.70
C ASP A 8 26.30 -12.21 -5.69
N GLY A 9 26.70 -12.55 -4.47
CA GLY A 9 26.85 -11.59 -3.36
C GLY A 9 25.59 -11.34 -2.52
N TRP A 10 24.42 -11.89 -2.85
CA TRP A 10 23.23 -11.78 -2.02
C TRP A 10 23.24 -12.80 -0.87
N LYS A 11 22.91 -12.36 0.34
CA LYS A 11 22.83 -13.23 1.53
C LYS A 11 21.41 -13.23 2.10
N ILE A 12 20.80 -14.39 2.24
CA ILE A 12 19.51 -14.53 2.92
C ILE A 12 19.76 -14.43 4.43
N LYS A 13 19.09 -13.47 5.09
CA LYS A 13 19.19 -13.26 6.55
C LYS A 13 18.06 -13.97 7.31
N SER A 14 16.83 -13.86 6.83
CA SER A 14 15.67 -14.48 7.48
C SER A 14 14.53 -14.69 6.50
N GLY A 15 13.59 -15.56 6.87
CA GLY A 15 12.36 -15.80 6.13
C GLY A 15 11.17 -15.85 7.08
N THR A 16 10.05 -15.25 6.69
CA THR A 16 8.80 -15.28 7.44
C THR A 16 7.68 -15.84 6.59
N VAL A 17 7.00 -16.88 7.10
CA VAL A 17 5.80 -17.44 6.46
C VAL A 17 4.56 -16.79 7.06
N SER A 18 3.64 -16.36 6.23
CA SER A 18 2.38 -15.77 6.65
C SER A 18 1.19 -16.26 5.82
N ILE A 19 -0.01 -16.17 6.40
CA ILE A 19 -1.26 -16.50 5.72
C ILE A 19 -2.10 -15.24 5.61
N LYS A 20 -2.50 -14.86 4.39
CA LYS A 20 -3.42 -13.73 4.14
C LYS A 20 -4.53 -14.19 3.21
N ALA A 21 -5.78 -14.04 3.66
CA ALA A 21 -6.97 -14.38 2.88
C ALA A 21 -6.95 -15.80 2.28
N GLY A 22 -6.43 -16.78 3.02
CA GLY A 22 -6.31 -18.19 2.62
C GLY A 22 -5.21 -18.48 1.62
N LYS A 23 -4.22 -17.59 1.46
CA LYS A 23 -3.00 -17.81 0.67
C LYS A 23 -1.78 -17.73 1.57
N TYR A 24 -0.81 -18.59 1.33
CA TYR A 24 0.50 -18.55 1.98
C TYR A 24 1.42 -17.58 1.24
N TYR A 25 2.20 -16.85 2.01
CA TYR A 25 3.22 -15.92 1.53
C TYR A 25 4.52 -16.20 2.29
N VAL A 26 5.62 -16.10 1.58
CA VAL A 26 6.96 -16.12 2.18
C VAL A 26 7.58 -14.76 1.92
N SER A 27 8.04 -14.10 2.99
CA SER A 27 8.84 -12.87 2.91
C SER A 27 10.27 -13.25 3.26
N VAL A 28 11.21 -12.91 2.40
CA VAL A 28 12.64 -13.20 2.60
C VAL A 28 13.37 -11.87 2.76
N LEU A 29 14.11 -11.74 3.85
CA LEU A 29 15.04 -10.65 4.06
C LEU A 29 16.39 -11.02 3.46
N VAL A 30 16.86 -10.19 2.55
CA VAL A 30 18.12 -10.41 1.82
C VAL A 30 19.03 -9.20 2.04
N GLU A 31 20.27 -9.45 2.38
CA GLU A 31 21.36 -8.49 2.31
C GLU A 31 21.91 -8.48 0.89
N ILE A 32 21.98 -7.32 0.29
CA ILE A 32 22.52 -7.11 -1.06
C ILE A 32 23.78 -6.24 -0.95
N PRO A 33 24.80 -6.48 -1.80
CA PRO A 33 25.97 -5.61 -1.87
C PRO A 33 25.55 -4.17 -2.25
N ASP A 34 26.31 -3.20 -1.79
CA ASP A 34 26.12 -1.81 -2.16
C ASP A 34 26.22 -1.67 -3.69
N THR A 35 25.17 -1.15 -4.29
CA THR A 35 25.15 -0.85 -5.71
C THR A 35 25.65 0.55 -5.94
N LYS A 36 26.46 0.75 -7.01
CA LYS A 36 26.85 2.09 -7.43
C LYS A 36 25.59 2.91 -7.73
N ILE A 37 25.48 4.03 -7.02
CA ILE A 37 24.36 4.97 -7.22
C ILE A 37 24.60 5.63 -8.58
N ALA A 38 23.61 5.56 -9.47
CA ALA A 38 23.68 6.20 -10.77
C ALA A 38 23.68 7.73 -10.63
N ASP A 39 24.29 8.43 -11.59
CA ASP A 39 24.31 9.88 -11.62
C ASP A 39 22.90 10.46 -11.48
N LYS A 40 22.77 11.45 -10.62
CA LYS A 40 21.54 12.16 -10.35
C LYS A 40 21.43 13.39 -11.22
N SER A 41 20.22 13.81 -11.51
CA SER A 41 19.97 15.11 -12.12
C SER A 41 20.22 16.24 -11.10
N ASN A 42 20.47 17.46 -11.58
CA ASN A 42 20.71 18.63 -10.72
C ASN A 42 19.42 19.33 -10.27
N TYR A 43 18.25 18.66 -10.37
CA TYR A 43 16.98 19.27 -9.97
C TYR A 43 16.36 18.56 -8.77
N GLY A 44 15.63 19.34 -7.96
CA GLY A 44 14.78 18.82 -6.88
C GLY A 44 13.34 18.66 -7.34
N MET A 45 12.58 17.83 -6.64
CA MET A 45 11.19 17.54 -6.94
C MET A 45 10.33 17.69 -5.68
N GLY A 46 9.22 18.43 -5.78
CA GLY A 46 8.20 18.52 -4.74
C GLY A 46 7.05 17.56 -5.01
N ILE A 47 6.50 16.95 -3.96
CA ILE A 47 5.32 16.08 -4.01
C ILE A 47 4.31 16.55 -2.98
N ASP A 48 3.12 16.93 -3.45
CA ASP A 48 1.93 17.21 -2.63
C ASP A 48 1.02 15.98 -2.64
N LEU A 49 0.64 15.49 -1.44
CA LEU A 49 -0.27 14.36 -1.26
C LEU A 49 -1.67 14.84 -0.91
N GLY A 50 -2.69 14.30 -1.59
CA GLY A 50 -4.05 14.79 -1.37
C GLY A 50 -5.15 13.75 -1.56
N LEU A 51 -6.38 14.15 -1.24
CA LEU A 51 -7.58 13.31 -1.37
C LEU A 51 -8.18 13.38 -2.77
N LYS A 52 -7.99 14.48 -3.48
CA LYS A 52 -8.47 14.63 -4.87
C LYS A 52 -7.61 13.82 -5.84
N TYR A 53 -6.32 13.99 -5.73
CA TYR A 53 -5.27 13.21 -6.37
C TYR A 53 -4.48 12.48 -5.29
N LEU A 54 -3.84 11.37 -5.62
CA LEU A 54 -2.91 10.70 -4.69
C LEU A 54 -1.67 11.55 -4.46
N ALA A 55 -1.12 12.05 -5.55
CA ALA A 55 0.06 12.90 -5.52
C ALA A 55 0.04 13.89 -6.70
N ILE A 56 0.54 15.10 -6.46
CA ILE A 56 0.83 16.13 -7.45
C ILE A 56 2.33 16.41 -7.36
N VAL A 57 3.02 16.36 -8.49
CA VAL A 57 4.46 16.51 -8.55
C VAL A 57 4.79 17.87 -9.19
N SER A 58 5.84 18.54 -8.72
CA SER A 58 6.25 19.88 -9.17
C SER A 58 6.55 19.98 -10.68
N ASN A 59 6.82 18.85 -11.34
CA ASN A 59 6.96 18.78 -12.79
C ASN A 59 5.62 18.78 -13.57
N GLY A 60 4.50 19.05 -12.89
CA GLY A 60 3.15 19.08 -13.46
C GLY A 60 2.47 17.73 -13.55
N LYS A 61 3.14 16.63 -13.21
CA LYS A 61 2.53 15.30 -13.25
C LYS A 61 1.58 15.07 -12.08
N THR A 62 0.42 14.49 -12.37
CA THR A 62 -0.61 14.19 -11.36
C THR A 62 -0.94 12.72 -11.35
N TYR A 63 -1.01 12.15 -10.15
CA TYR A 63 -1.42 10.76 -9.90
C TYR A 63 -2.86 10.74 -9.37
N LYS A 64 -3.77 10.20 -10.17
CA LYS A 64 -5.20 10.15 -9.82
C LYS A 64 -5.44 9.34 -8.55
N ASN A 65 -6.51 9.66 -7.84
CA ASN A 65 -6.98 8.83 -6.71
C ASN A 65 -7.57 7.52 -7.22
N ILE A 66 -6.85 6.41 -7.07
CA ILE A 66 -7.27 5.08 -7.52
C ILE A 66 -8.58 4.61 -6.89
N ASN A 67 -8.91 5.11 -5.69
CA ASN A 67 -10.16 4.79 -4.99
C ASN A 67 -11.41 5.30 -5.73
N LYS A 68 -11.24 6.32 -6.58
CA LYS A 68 -12.32 6.86 -7.43
C LYS A 68 -12.55 6.04 -8.70
N SER A 69 -11.68 5.08 -9.01
CA SER A 69 -11.82 4.22 -10.19
C SER A 69 -13.07 3.34 -10.14
N ALA A 70 -13.68 3.06 -11.30
CA ALA A 70 -14.84 2.19 -11.41
C ALA A 70 -14.55 0.79 -10.83
N ARG A 71 -13.34 0.28 -11.03
CA ARG A 71 -12.88 -1.03 -10.52
C ARG A 71 -12.92 -1.09 -9.00
N VAL A 72 -12.33 -0.11 -8.30
CA VAL A 72 -12.31 -0.09 -6.82
C VAL A 72 -13.71 0.13 -6.28
N LYS A 73 -14.48 1.08 -6.83
CA LYS A 73 -15.89 1.31 -6.43
C LYS A 73 -16.75 0.05 -6.55
N LYS A 74 -16.61 -0.73 -7.63
CA LYS A 74 -17.32 -2.00 -7.83
C LYS A 74 -16.94 -3.03 -6.77
N LEU A 75 -15.65 -3.14 -6.43
CA LEU A 75 -15.17 -4.04 -5.39
C LEU A 75 -15.64 -3.62 -3.99
N GLU A 76 -15.63 -2.33 -3.67
CA GLU A 76 -16.16 -1.82 -2.40
C GLU A 76 -17.68 -2.04 -2.26
N LYS A 77 -18.44 -1.87 -3.34
CA LYS A 77 -19.88 -2.21 -3.37
C LYS A 77 -20.11 -3.69 -3.11
N LYS A 78 -19.29 -4.57 -3.73
CA LYS A 78 -19.32 -6.01 -3.48
C LYS A 78 -18.94 -6.35 -2.04
N LEU A 79 -17.89 -5.74 -1.52
CA LEU A 79 -17.42 -5.93 -0.14
C LEU A 79 -18.54 -5.62 0.87
N ARG A 80 -19.18 -4.46 0.75
CA ARG A 80 -20.32 -4.07 1.61
C ARG A 80 -21.46 -5.10 1.61
N ARG A 81 -21.79 -5.68 0.44
CA ARG A 81 -22.80 -6.74 0.35
C ARG A 81 -22.39 -8.00 1.09
N VAL A 82 -21.14 -8.44 0.89
CA VAL A 82 -20.61 -9.67 1.49
C VAL A 82 -20.44 -9.51 3.00
N GLN A 83 -20.08 -8.31 3.48
CA GLN A 83 -20.02 -7.98 4.91
C GLN A 83 -21.41 -8.03 5.57
N ARG A 84 -22.43 -7.40 4.97
CA ARG A 84 -23.81 -7.50 5.47
C ARG A 84 -24.30 -8.95 5.59
N CYS A 85 -23.97 -9.78 4.58
CA CYS A 85 -24.30 -11.20 4.62
C CYS A 85 -23.58 -11.91 5.78
N LEU A 86 -22.32 -11.53 6.06
CA LEU A 86 -21.56 -12.08 7.18
C LEU A 86 -22.17 -11.65 8.53
N SER A 87 -22.52 -10.36 8.70
CA SER A 87 -23.16 -9.85 9.92
C SER A 87 -24.44 -10.61 10.23
N ARG A 88 -25.34 -10.75 9.27
CA ARG A 88 -26.59 -11.54 9.48
C ARG A 88 -26.33 -12.99 9.91
N LYS A 89 -25.26 -13.62 9.38
CA LYS A 89 -24.90 -14.98 9.78
C LYS A 89 -24.41 -15.03 11.24
N TYR A 90 -23.73 -13.99 11.72
CA TYR A 90 -23.33 -13.89 13.12
C TYR A 90 -24.51 -13.59 14.05
N GLU A 91 -25.43 -12.73 13.62
CA GLU A 91 -26.66 -12.42 14.37
C GLU A 91 -27.54 -13.65 14.60
N ASN A 92 -27.53 -14.61 13.66
CA ASN A 92 -28.28 -15.86 13.76
C ASN A 92 -27.57 -16.96 14.59
N LEU A 93 -26.34 -16.72 15.08
CA LEU A 93 -25.67 -17.63 16.00
C LEU A 93 -26.25 -17.48 17.41
N LYS A 94 -26.63 -18.58 18.01
CA LYS A 94 -27.01 -18.61 19.43
C LYS A 94 -25.79 -18.44 20.33
N LYS A 95 -25.99 -17.84 21.49
CA LYS A 95 -24.93 -17.66 22.48
C LYS A 95 -24.32 -19.04 22.88
N GLY A 96 -22.98 -19.15 22.70
CA GLY A 96 -22.26 -20.41 22.99
C GLY A 96 -22.08 -21.35 21.79
N GLU A 97 -22.69 -21.08 20.63
CA GLU A 97 -22.44 -21.88 19.43
C GLU A 97 -21.09 -21.55 18.79
N SER A 98 -20.40 -22.60 18.36
CA SER A 98 -19.14 -22.42 17.59
C SER A 98 -19.41 -21.87 16.19
N THR A 99 -18.44 -21.16 15.61
CA THR A 99 -18.53 -20.62 14.27
C THR A 99 -18.65 -21.72 13.22
N GLN A 100 -19.79 -21.80 12.56
CA GLN A 100 -20.08 -22.82 11.56
C GLN A 100 -19.20 -22.68 10.30
N LYS A 101 -18.96 -23.77 9.58
CA LYS A 101 -18.14 -23.81 8.35
C LYS A 101 -18.61 -22.80 7.28
N ASN A 102 -19.93 -22.53 7.17
CA ASN A 102 -20.46 -21.57 6.21
C ASN A 102 -20.14 -20.11 6.59
N ILE A 103 -20.03 -19.80 7.89
CA ILE A 103 -19.58 -18.48 8.39
C ILE A 103 -18.10 -18.30 8.09
N GLN A 104 -17.28 -19.32 8.33
CA GLN A 104 -15.86 -19.30 7.99
C GLN A 104 -15.63 -19.08 6.49
N LYS A 105 -16.39 -19.77 5.62
CA LYS A 105 -16.37 -19.53 4.17
C LYS A 105 -16.75 -18.09 3.79
N GLN A 106 -17.75 -17.53 4.50
CA GLN A 106 -18.17 -16.15 4.24
C GLN A 106 -17.12 -15.15 4.73
N LYS A 107 -16.53 -15.37 5.92
CA LYS A 107 -15.41 -14.58 6.45
C LYS A 107 -14.23 -14.56 5.46
N LEU A 108 -13.88 -15.71 4.90
CA LEU A 108 -12.83 -15.81 3.88
C LEU A 108 -13.15 -15.00 2.61
N LYS A 109 -14.42 -14.96 2.18
CA LYS A 109 -14.83 -14.11 1.04
C LYS A 109 -14.62 -12.62 1.33
N VAL A 110 -14.94 -12.17 2.55
CA VAL A 110 -14.70 -10.78 3.00
C VAL A 110 -13.19 -10.49 2.98
N GLN A 111 -12.39 -11.37 3.59
CA GLN A 111 -10.94 -11.22 3.63
C GLN A 111 -10.31 -11.15 2.22
N LYS A 112 -10.74 -12.01 1.29
CA LYS A 112 -10.26 -11.99 -0.11
C LYS A 112 -10.59 -10.67 -0.82
N LEU A 113 -11.76 -10.08 -0.56
CA LEU A 113 -12.12 -8.79 -1.16
C LEU A 113 -11.32 -7.63 -0.57
N HIS A 114 -11.12 -7.60 0.76
CA HIS A 114 -10.23 -6.63 1.39
C HIS A 114 -8.82 -6.70 0.81
N HIS A 115 -8.25 -7.91 0.78
CA HIS A 115 -6.91 -8.13 0.23
C HIS A 115 -6.79 -7.72 -1.24
N LYS A 116 -7.83 -7.98 -2.05
CA LYS A 116 -7.86 -7.56 -3.46
C LYS A 116 -7.86 -6.03 -3.62
N ILE A 117 -8.65 -5.32 -2.81
CA ILE A 117 -8.69 -3.85 -2.83
C ILE A 117 -7.35 -3.28 -2.36
N ASP A 118 -6.81 -3.84 -1.28
CA ASP A 118 -5.52 -3.45 -0.74
C ASP A 118 -4.38 -3.61 -1.74
N ASN A 119 -4.31 -4.74 -2.42
CA ASN A 119 -3.32 -4.99 -3.46
C ASN A 119 -3.41 -4.00 -4.63
N ILE A 120 -4.62 -3.61 -5.06
CA ILE A 120 -4.80 -2.60 -6.11
C ILE A 120 -4.22 -1.25 -5.67
N ARG A 121 -4.46 -0.84 -4.42
CA ARG A 121 -3.94 0.40 -3.86
C ARG A 121 -2.42 0.38 -3.76
N THR A 122 -1.88 -0.69 -3.19
CA THR A 122 -0.44 -0.89 -3.02
C THR A 122 0.30 -0.97 -4.35
N ASP A 123 -0.24 -1.69 -5.35
CA ASP A 123 0.34 -1.75 -6.70
C ASP A 123 0.37 -0.37 -7.36
N TYR A 124 -0.71 0.40 -7.23
CA TYR A 124 -0.77 1.76 -7.76
C TYR A 124 0.26 2.68 -7.10
N ILE A 125 0.38 2.63 -5.77
CA ILE A 125 1.40 3.39 -5.02
C ILE A 125 2.81 3.00 -5.51
N ASN A 126 3.11 1.71 -5.60
CA ASN A 126 4.41 1.23 -6.06
C ASN A 126 4.76 1.74 -7.46
N LYS A 127 3.81 1.69 -8.39
CA LYS A 127 3.99 2.18 -9.76
C LYS A 127 4.23 3.69 -9.79
N SER A 128 3.44 4.46 -9.02
CA SER A 128 3.59 5.91 -8.91
C SER A 128 4.98 6.29 -8.37
N ILE A 129 5.41 5.65 -7.29
CA ILE A 129 6.73 5.88 -6.68
C ILE A 129 7.86 5.50 -7.65
N THR A 130 7.76 4.33 -8.29
CA THR A 130 8.76 3.88 -9.26
C THR A 130 8.91 4.88 -10.41
N GLU A 131 7.80 5.43 -10.89
CA GLU A 131 7.80 6.41 -11.98
C GLU A 131 8.40 7.74 -11.54
N ILE A 132 8.14 8.19 -10.30
CA ILE A 132 8.75 9.40 -9.73
C ILE A 132 10.27 9.22 -9.58
N VAL A 133 10.70 8.14 -8.92
CA VAL A 133 12.12 7.88 -8.65
C VAL A 133 12.91 7.62 -9.94
N LYS A 134 12.27 7.05 -10.98
CA LYS A 134 12.91 6.81 -12.28
C LYS A 134 13.42 8.09 -12.98
N THR A 135 12.90 9.26 -12.62
CA THR A 135 13.39 10.54 -13.12
C THR A 135 14.71 10.98 -12.49
N LYS A 136 15.20 10.26 -11.45
CA LYS A 136 16.47 10.46 -10.74
C LYS A 136 16.69 11.89 -10.24
N PRO A 137 15.76 12.52 -9.52
CA PRO A 137 16.00 13.84 -8.94
C PRO A 137 17.11 13.78 -7.89
N SER A 138 17.80 14.90 -7.63
CA SER A 138 18.80 14.99 -6.55
C SER A 138 18.17 14.87 -5.17
N TYR A 139 17.00 15.46 -4.99
CA TYR A 139 16.19 15.33 -3.77
C TYR A 139 14.69 15.37 -4.08
N ILE A 140 13.91 14.80 -3.18
CA ILE A 140 12.44 14.87 -3.21
C ILE A 140 11.98 15.51 -1.89
N THR A 141 11.12 16.53 -1.99
CA THR A 141 10.48 17.16 -0.84
C THR A 141 9.02 16.72 -0.76
N ILE A 142 8.58 16.32 0.42
CA ILE A 142 7.20 15.86 0.69
C ILE A 142 6.71 16.48 2.01
N GLU A 143 5.41 16.81 2.08
CA GLU A 143 4.78 17.30 3.30
C GLU A 143 4.63 16.20 4.36
N ASP A 144 4.86 16.53 5.65
CA ASP A 144 4.55 15.65 6.78
C ASP A 144 3.08 15.73 7.16
N LEU A 145 2.26 14.97 6.44
CA LEU A 145 0.83 14.93 6.70
C LEU A 145 0.52 14.35 8.09
N ASN A 146 -0.15 15.13 8.92
CA ASN A 146 -0.70 14.63 10.18
C ASN A 146 -1.90 13.69 9.93
N VAL A 147 -1.60 12.47 9.45
CA VAL A 147 -2.61 11.46 9.11
C VAL A 147 -3.49 11.11 10.32
N SER A 148 -2.92 11.06 11.53
CA SER A 148 -3.67 10.75 12.75
C SER A 148 -4.68 11.85 13.08
N GLY A 149 -4.32 13.11 12.93
CA GLY A 149 -5.23 14.26 13.06
C GLY A 149 -6.33 14.24 12.00
N MET A 150 -5.98 13.98 10.74
CA MET A 150 -6.96 13.87 9.64
C MET A 150 -7.96 12.73 9.85
N MET A 151 -7.55 11.62 10.47
CA MET A 151 -8.41 10.48 10.77
C MET A 151 -9.47 10.77 11.84
N LYS A 152 -9.28 11.77 12.71
CA LYS A 152 -10.28 12.20 13.69
C LYS A 152 -11.51 12.83 13.03
N ASN A 153 -11.39 13.37 11.84
CA ASN A 153 -12.51 13.91 11.08
C ASN A 153 -13.35 12.76 10.49
N ARG A 154 -14.56 12.54 11.03
CA ARG A 154 -15.49 11.46 10.63
C ARG A 154 -15.83 11.47 9.14
N HIS A 155 -15.88 12.63 8.49
CA HIS A 155 -16.20 12.75 7.06
C HIS A 155 -15.02 12.38 6.15
N LEU A 156 -13.79 12.59 6.63
CA LEU A 156 -12.57 12.35 5.84
C LEU A 156 -11.86 11.05 6.18
N SER A 157 -12.06 10.50 7.37
CA SER A 157 -11.32 9.35 7.89
C SER A 157 -11.26 8.16 6.93
N LYS A 158 -12.38 7.80 6.31
CA LYS A 158 -12.42 6.73 5.32
C LYS A 158 -11.61 7.05 4.07
N ALA A 159 -11.67 8.29 3.58
CA ALA A 159 -10.92 8.72 2.40
C ALA A 159 -9.42 8.74 2.70
N VAL A 160 -9.02 9.30 3.84
CA VAL A 160 -7.63 9.33 4.33
C VAL A 160 -7.06 7.91 4.47
N ALA A 161 -7.76 7.02 5.18
CA ALA A 161 -7.36 5.63 5.34
C ALA A 161 -7.20 4.90 4.00
N SER A 162 -8.06 5.21 3.03
CA SER A 162 -8.03 4.59 1.70
C SER A 162 -6.88 5.04 0.82
N GLN A 163 -6.32 6.23 1.06
CA GLN A 163 -5.16 6.78 0.32
C GLN A 163 -3.84 6.16 0.73
N LYS A 164 -3.75 5.64 1.99
CA LYS A 164 -2.54 4.99 2.49
C LYS A 164 -1.30 5.91 2.45
N PHE A 165 -1.44 7.17 2.86
CA PHE A 165 -0.37 8.17 2.83
C PHE A 165 0.90 7.71 3.55
N TYR A 166 0.75 7.07 4.72
CA TYR A 166 1.88 6.50 5.46
C TYR A 166 2.63 5.44 4.64
N GLU A 167 1.89 4.53 3.96
CA GLU A 167 2.50 3.51 3.10
C GLU A 167 3.23 4.17 1.91
N PHE A 168 2.65 5.21 1.32
CA PHE A 168 3.29 5.97 0.24
C PHE A 168 4.62 6.55 0.71
N ARG A 169 4.62 7.30 1.83
CA ARG A 169 5.84 7.92 2.39
C ARG A 169 6.92 6.88 2.73
N THR A 170 6.55 5.80 3.41
CA THR A 170 7.50 4.74 3.80
C THR A 170 8.15 4.08 2.58
N LYS A 171 7.36 3.78 1.55
CA LYS A 171 7.87 3.17 0.33
C LYS A 171 8.67 4.15 -0.52
N LEU A 172 8.26 5.43 -0.56
CA LEU A 172 9.02 6.47 -1.22
C LEU A 172 10.41 6.60 -0.57
N LYS A 173 10.46 6.65 0.77
CA LYS A 173 11.73 6.70 1.51
C LYS A 173 12.65 5.54 1.13
N ALA A 174 12.15 4.30 1.22
CA ALA A 174 12.93 3.12 0.87
C ALA A 174 13.46 3.18 -0.58
N LYS A 175 12.63 3.66 -1.52
CA LYS A 175 13.05 3.81 -2.92
C LYS A 175 14.05 4.96 -3.13
N CYS A 176 13.93 6.03 -2.37
CA CYS A 176 14.91 7.11 -2.37
C CYS A 176 16.27 6.63 -1.85
N ASP A 177 16.27 5.91 -0.71
CA ASP A 177 17.46 5.34 -0.11
C ASP A 177 18.17 4.37 -1.07
N GLU A 178 17.43 3.47 -1.74
CA GLU A 178 17.96 2.55 -2.77
C GLU A 178 18.62 3.29 -3.96
N ASN A 179 18.16 4.48 -4.30
CA ASN A 179 18.63 5.26 -5.45
C ASN A 179 19.51 6.45 -5.06
N GLY A 180 19.86 6.57 -3.77
CA GLY A 180 20.67 7.66 -3.24
C GLY A 180 20.02 9.03 -3.36
N ILE A 181 18.70 9.12 -3.50
CA ILE A 181 17.93 10.36 -3.56
C ILE A 181 17.68 10.83 -2.12
N GLU A 182 17.94 12.11 -1.86
CA GLU A 182 17.62 12.69 -0.54
C GLU A 182 16.10 12.91 -0.42
N LEU A 183 15.47 12.35 0.63
CA LEU A 183 14.06 12.63 0.94
C LEU A 183 13.98 13.70 2.03
N ARG A 184 13.45 14.87 1.70
CA ARG A 184 13.19 15.98 2.61
C ARG A 184 11.74 15.97 3.01
N VAL A 185 11.48 15.99 4.30
CA VAL A 185 10.12 16.08 4.86
C VAL A 185 9.96 17.46 5.45
N VAL A 186 8.92 18.16 5.05
CA VAL A 186 8.60 19.54 5.50
C VAL A 186 7.25 19.55 6.20
N ASP A 187 7.11 20.42 7.22
CA ASP A 187 5.86 20.65 7.94
C ASP A 187 4.86 21.50 7.13
#